data_1d4069faa0d55cf576037c18cd508a22
#
_entry.id   1d4069faa0d55cf576037c18cd508a22
#
_cell.length_a   1.000
_cell.length_b   1.000
_cell.length_c   1.000
_cell.angle_alpha   90.00
_cell.angle_beta   90.00
_cell.angle_gamma   90.00
#
_symmetry.space_group_name_H-M   'P 1'
#
loop_
_entity.id
_entity.type
_entity.pdbx_description
1 polymer ?
#
loop_
_entity_poly.entity_id
_entity_poly.type
_entity_poly.pdbx_seq_one_letter_code
_entity_poly.pdbx_strand_id
1 'polypeptide(L)'
;MVRRLVESLPPLGIAYLAAALEERDIDVTLVDMDILNLSYEEYRSMVARENPDVVGITGMTQQFCNGKNVAQITKQELPDCFVMMGGPHVTFYAPETLQECREVDAVVRGEGEVTITEVIQYLEGERDASTVEGITYRDGNSILSTQDRAYLEDVDSLPLPARHLLPLEKYSERGSLITSRGCPGLCSFCSSFRLLGATFRGRSVERVIDELEYELMEKYHYTTFFFIDDTFTFYPKRTRLICEEILRRGLTVEWGCNTRVDKVSDELLQLMSKAGCTKVCFGLESIHPGTLSMLGKNITPLQVREAVTSAHNHNIDVNLAFMLGLPGETPQMIKETIDFVADINLGPRQEITPLNLYPGTTLYEKAEELGMKFTAKDWSDYDDPLFPVVETRECTRNDMIGIWTHIAKKLVASHSLLKKEE
;
A
#
# COMPACT_ATOMS: atom_id res chain seq x y z
N MET A 1 -22.62 10.53 -2.42
CA MET A 1 -21.76 9.36 -2.25
C MET A 1 -20.84 9.27 -3.47
N VAL A 2 -19.69 9.91 -3.42
CA VAL A 2 -18.68 9.79 -4.48
C VAL A 2 -17.93 8.50 -4.19
N ARG A 3 -18.31 7.39 -4.85
CA ARG A 3 -17.46 6.18 -4.84
C ARG A 3 -16.13 6.59 -5.45
N ARG A 4 -15.04 6.42 -4.71
CA ARG A 4 -13.70 6.50 -5.29
C ARG A 4 -13.68 5.59 -6.52
N LEU A 5 -13.38 6.15 -7.69
CA LEU A 5 -12.89 5.41 -8.86
C LEU A 5 -11.40 5.03 -8.60
N VAL A 6 -11.14 4.41 -7.46
CA VAL A 6 -9.82 3.87 -7.15
C VAL A 6 -9.80 2.46 -7.71
N GLU A 7 -8.78 2.16 -8.48
CA GLU A 7 -8.53 0.79 -8.91
C GLU A 7 -8.43 -0.09 -7.67
N SER A 8 -9.29 -1.08 -7.54
CA SER A 8 -9.30 -2.01 -6.42
C SER A 8 -8.43 -3.21 -6.75
N LEU A 9 -7.46 -3.49 -5.91
CA LEU A 9 -6.53 -4.61 -6.01
C LEU A 9 -6.86 -5.68 -4.97
N PRO A 10 -6.70 -6.97 -5.27
CA PRO A 10 -6.79 -8.02 -4.26
C PRO A 10 -5.79 -7.76 -3.12
N PRO A 11 -6.21 -7.91 -1.86
CA PRO A 11 -5.34 -7.68 -0.70
C PRO A 11 -4.36 -8.83 -0.50
N LEU A 12 -3.28 -8.88 -1.29
CA LEU A 12 -2.33 -9.99 -1.28
C LEU A 12 -1.70 -10.24 0.08
N GLY A 13 -1.57 -9.21 0.94
CA GLY A 13 -1.04 -9.40 2.30
C GLY A 13 -1.80 -10.47 3.08
N ILE A 14 -3.14 -10.38 3.16
CA ILE A 14 -3.93 -11.41 3.84
C ILE A 14 -3.97 -12.74 3.09
N ALA A 15 -3.83 -12.70 1.76
CA ALA A 15 -3.76 -13.93 0.97
C ALA A 15 -2.45 -14.69 1.21
N TYR A 16 -1.32 -14.01 1.47
CA TYR A 16 -0.08 -14.65 1.92
C TYR A 16 -0.21 -15.23 3.34
N LEU A 17 -0.88 -14.52 4.26
CA LEU A 17 -1.15 -15.04 5.60
C LEU A 17 -2.00 -16.31 5.54
N ALA A 18 -3.07 -16.29 4.73
CA ALA A 18 -3.92 -17.47 4.52
C ALA A 18 -3.14 -18.65 3.95
N ALA A 19 -2.30 -18.41 2.93
CA ALA A 19 -1.47 -19.47 2.36
C ALA A 19 -0.50 -20.09 3.39
N ALA A 20 0.10 -19.27 4.26
CA ALA A 20 0.97 -19.77 5.33
C ALA A 20 0.21 -20.60 6.39
N LEU A 21 -1.06 -20.31 6.61
CA LEU A 21 -1.94 -21.10 7.49
C LEU A 21 -2.41 -22.39 6.80
N GLU A 22 -2.78 -22.36 5.52
CA GLU A 22 -3.15 -23.55 4.73
C GLU A 22 -2.01 -24.58 4.66
N GLU A 23 -0.73 -24.15 4.60
CA GLU A 23 0.43 -25.07 4.68
C GLU A 23 0.49 -25.85 6.01
N ARG A 24 -0.27 -25.44 7.01
CA ARG A 24 -0.40 -26.11 8.31
C ARG A 24 -1.75 -26.80 8.51
N ASP A 25 -2.50 -27.03 7.43
CA ASP A 25 -3.83 -27.63 7.44
C ASP A 25 -4.85 -26.86 8.31
N ILE A 26 -4.67 -25.52 8.46
CA ILE A 26 -5.61 -24.63 9.16
C ILE A 26 -6.66 -24.15 8.18
N ASP A 27 -7.94 -24.31 8.52
CA ASP A 27 -9.06 -23.85 7.72
C ASP A 27 -9.16 -22.30 7.82
N VAL A 28 -9.18 -21.63 6.67
CA VAL A 28 -9.13 -20.16 6.56
C VAL A 28 -10.23 -19.64 5.66
N THR A 29 -10.94 -18.62 6.16
CA THR A 29 -11.85 -17.81 5.34
C THR A 29 -11.32 -16.39 5.22
N LEU A 30 -11.19 -15.86 3.99
CA LEU A 30 -10.84 -14.46 3.75
C LEU A 30 -12.07 -13.62 3.46
N VAL A 31 -12.17 -12.48 4.14
CA VAL A 31 -13.28 -11.54 3.99
C VAL A 31 -12.75 -10.14 3.74
N ASP A 32 -12.91 -9.65 2.52
CA ASP A 32 -12.71 -8.24 2.20
C ASP A 32 -14.06 -7.51 2.28
N MET A 33 -14.30 -6.87 3.43
CA MET A 33 -15.59 -6.21 3.72
C MET A 33 -15.87 -5.05 2.77
N ASP A 34 -14.83 -4.38 2.28
CA ASP A 34 -14.98 -3.21 1.40
C ASP A 34 -15.40 -3.63 -0.01
N ILE A 35 -14.71 -4.59 -0.61
CA ILE A 35 -15.06 -5.09 -1.95
C ILE A 35 -16.40 -5.82 -1.95
N LEU A 36 -16.74 -6.48 -0.87
CA LEU A 36 -18.03 -7.16 -0.67
C LEU A 36 -19.15 -6.18 -0.33
N ASN A 37 -18.80 -4.94 0.02
CA ASN A 37 -19.73 -3.93 0.55
C ASN A 37 -20.54 -4.48 1.74
N LEU A 38 -19.85 -5.19 2.64
CA LEU A 38 -20.46 -5.90 3.76
C LEU A 38 -20.78 -4.92 4.89
N SER A 39 -22.03 -4.87 5.32
CA SER A 39 -22.44 -4.10 6.50
C SER A 39 -22.02 -4.79 7.80
N TYR A 40 -21.96 -4.04 8.90
CA TYR A 40 -21.66 -4.63 10.22
C TYR A 40 -22.70 -5.67 10.68
N GLU A 41 -23.95 -5.54 10.28
CA GLU A 41 -25.00 -6.53 10.59
C GLU A 41 -24.81 -7.84 9.80
N GLU A 42 -24.41 -7.73 8.53
CA GLU A 42 -24.07 -8.91 7.72
C GLU A 42 -22.81 -9.58 8.23
N TYR A 43 -21.79 -8.80 8.64
CA TYR A 43 -20.60 -9.34 9.30
C TYR A 43 -20.95 -10.06 10.61
N ARG A 44 -21.80 -9.46 11.47
CA ARG A 44 -22.30 -10.07 12.71
C ARG A 44 -22.93 -11.44 12.45
N SER A 45 -23.84 -11.49 11.48
CA SER A 45 -24.52 -12.74 11.09
C SER A 45 -23.55 -13.78 10.53
N MET A 46 -22.54 -13.34 9.80
CA MET A 46 -21.51 -14.20 9.22
C MET A 46 -20.61 -14.77 10.31
N VAL A 47 -20.03 -13.94 11.19
CA VAL A 47 -19.09 -14.40 12.22
C VAL A 47 -19.78 -15.34 13.22
N ALA A 48 -21.05 -15.09 13.57
CA ALA A 48 -21.83 -15.97 14.42
C ALA A 48 -22.10 -17.35 13.76
N ARG A 49 -22.29 -17.39 12.43
CA ARG A 49 -22.52 -18.63 11.67
C ARG A 49 -21.23 -19.45 11.50
N GLU A 50 -20.15 -18.77 11.11
CA GLU A 50 -18.84 -19.40 10.86
C GLU A 50 -18.17 -19.87 12.16
N ASN A 51 -18.46 -19.19 13.28
CA ASN A 51 -17.97 -19.50 14.64
C ASN A 51 -16.45 -19.77 14.68
N PRO A 52 -15.60 -18.85 14.18
CA PRO A 52 -14.16 -19.06 14.13
C PRO A 52 -13.54 -19.03 15.53
N ASP A 53 -12.47 -19.82 15.73
CA ASP A 53 -11.64 -19.77 16.94
C ASP A 53 -10.80 -18.49 16.98
N VAL A 54 -10.40 -17.99 15.81
CA VAL A 54 -9.52 -16.84 15.65
C VAL A 54 -10.04 -15.89 14.56
N VAL A 55 -10.04 -14.60 14.84
CA VAL A 55 -10.30 -13.55 13.84
C VAL A 55 -9.08 -12.63 13.70
N GLY A 56 -8.46 -12.63 12.52
CA GLY A 56 -7.40 -11.71 12.14
C GLY A 56 -7.95 -10.51 11.37
N ILE A 57 -7.66 -9.30 11.82
CA ILE A 57 -8.13 -8.04 11.22
C ILE A 57 -6.93 -7.27 10.69
N THR A 58 -7.01 -6.81 9.45
CA THR A 58 -5.98 -5.94 8.86
C THR A 58 -6.61 -4.71 8.21
N GLY A 59 -5.85 -3.64 8.14
CA GLY A 59 -6.26 -2.41 7.49
C GLY A 59 -5.19 -1.34 7.52
N MET A 60 -5.39 -0.35 6.67
CA MET A 60 -4.60 0.88 6.67
C MET A 60 -5.09 1.82 7.78
N THR A 61 -4.42 2.94 8.00
CA THR A 61 -4.76 3.91 9.06
C THR A 61 -6.23 4.36 9.00
N GLN A 62 -6.75 4.66 7.83
CA GLN A 62 -8.13 5.12 7.66
C GLN A 62 -9.18 4.04 7.96
N GLN A 63 -8.79 2.77 7.97
CA GLN A 63 -9.67 1.63 8.28
C GLN A 63 -9.59 1.19 9.75
N PHE A 64 -8.69 1.78 10.54
CA PHE A 64 -8.46 1.37 11.93
C PHE A 64 -9.72 1.44 12.79
N CYS A 65 -10.52 2.52 12.68
CA CYS A 65 -11.79 2.63 13.40
C CYS A 65 -12.78 1.53 13.00
N ASN A 66 -12.84 1.17 11.72
CA ASN A 66 -13.67 0.06 11.24
C ASN A 66 -13.17 -1.28 11.79
N GLY A 67 -11.84 -1.48 11.84
CA GLY A 67 -11.24 -2.67 12.45
C GLY A 67 -11.61 -2.82 13.94
N LYS A 68 -11.62 -1.72 14.72
CA LYS A 68 -12.11 -1.74 16.11
C LYS A 68 -13.59 -2.18 16.20
N ASN A 69 -14.45 -1.67 15.32
CA ASN A 69 -15.85 -2.07 15.28
C ASN A 69 -16.01 -3.58 14.98
N VAL A 70 -15.21 -4.10 14.04
CA VAL A 70 -15.18 -5.53 13.71
C VAL A 70 -14.75 -6.36 14.92
N ALA A 71 -13.70 -5.96 15.64
CA ALA A 71 -13.26 -6.61 16.87
C ALA A 71 -14.36 -6.64 17.96
N GLN A 72 -15.04 -5.51 18.17
CA GLN A 72 -16.14 -5.39 19.12
C GLN A 72 -17.30 -6.31 18.78
N ILE A 73 -17.73 -6.34 17.52
CA ILE A 73 -18.80 -7.24 17.06
C ILE A 73 -18.39 -8.70 17.25
N THR A 74 -17.16 -9.06 16.90
CA THR A 74 -16.64 -10.42 17.08
C THR A 74 -16.75 -10.86 18.55
N LYS A 75 -16.26 -10.05 19.48
CA LYS A 75 -16.30 -10.38 20.91
C LYS A 75 -17.72 -10.35 21.51
N GLN A 76 -18.64 -9.58 20.93
CA GLN A 76 -20.06 -9.60 21.34
C GLN A 76 -20.72 -10.93 20.95
N GLU A 77 -20.46 -11.45 19.77
CA GLU A 77 -21.03 -12.71 19.29
C GLU A 77 -20.26 -13.93 19.81
N LEU A 78 -18.94 -13.85 19.87
CA LEU A 78 -18.03 -14.93 20.22
C LEU A 78 -17.04 -14.44 21.29
N PRO A 79 -17.42 -14.41 22.57
CA PRO A 79 -16.58 -13.88 23.64
C PRO A 79 -15.23 -14.58 23.79
N ASP A 80 -15.16 -15.87 23.49
CA ASP A 80 -13.94 -16.69 23.57
C ASP A 80 -13.08 -16.68 22.31
N CYS A 81 -13.56 -16.13 21.19
CA CYS A 81 -12.79 -16.01 19.95
C CYS A 81 -11.56 -15.14 20.17
N PHE A 82 -10.38 -15.62 19.77
CA PHE A 82 -9.16 -14.83 19.82
C PHE A 82 -9.13 -13.81 18.70
N VAL A 83 -9.04 -12.52 19.04
CA VAL A 83 -9.03 -11.44 18.06
C VAL A 83 -7.64 -10.81 17.98
N MET A 84 -7.04 -10.82 16.80
CA MET A 84 -5.78 -10.14 16.55
C MET A 84 -5.89 -9.11 15.43
N MET A 85 -5.07 -8.07 15.52
CA MET A 85 -4.93 -7.06 14.45
C MET A 85 -3.51 -7.07 13.90
N GLY A 86 -3.38 -6.78 12.60
CA GLY A 86 -2.11 -6.62 11.91
C GLY A 86 -2.17 -5.53 10.85
N GLY A 87 -1.09 -5.33 10.13
CA GLY A 87 -0.99 -4.35 9.05
C GLY A 87 -0.26 -3.07 9.45
N PRO A 88 -0.12 -2.12 8.49
CA PRO A 88 0.78 -0.98 8.63
C PRO A 88 0.49 -0.08 9.83
N HIS A 89 -0.78 0.23 10.08
CA HIS A 89 -1.14 1.13 11.18
C HIS A 89 -0.76 0.55 12.54
N VAL A 90 -1.29 -0.62 12.84
CA VAL A 90 -1.14 -1.22 14.17
C VAL A 90 0.28 -1.72 14.44
N THR A 91 1.08 -1.96 13.41
CA THR A 91 2.51 -2.26 13.58
C THR A 91 3.23 -1.14 14.33
N PHE A 92 2.90 0.12 14.02
CA PHE A 92 3.51 1.30 14.65
C PHE A 92 2.67 1.91 15.78
N TYR A 93 1.53 1.30 16.10
CA TYR A 93 0.56 1.77 17.08
C TYR A 93 0.07 0.61 17.99
N ALA A 94 0.94 -0.39 18.22
CA ALA A 94 0.50 -1.65 18.81
C ALA A 94 0.08 -1.55 20.29
N PRO A 95 0.85 -0.94 21.20
CA PRO A 95 0.41 -0.75 22.57
C PRO A 95 -0.85 0.11 22.69
N GLU A 96 -0.93 1.19 21.91
CA GLU A 96 -2.08 2.11 21.88
C GLU A 96 -3.32 1.40 21.34
N THR A 97 -3.18 0.56 20.29
CA THR A 97 -4.28 -0.27 19.79
C THR A 97 -4.90 -1.11 20.88
N LEU A 98 -4.07 -1.80 21.66
CA LEU A 98 -4.57 -2.59 22.79
C LEU A 98 -5.11 -1.74 23.93
N GLN A 99 -4.64 -0.52 24.15
CA GLN A 99 -5.20 0.40 25.13
C GLN A 99 -6.58 0.91 24.70
N GLU A 100 -6.74 1.25 23.41
CA GLU A 100 -7.98 1.80 22.86
C GLU A 100 -9.06 0.74 22.61
N CYS A 101 -8.68 -0.52 22.31
CA CYS A 101 -9.60 -1.60 21.97
C CYS A 101 -9.34 -2.83 22.85
N ARG A 102 -10.20 -3.04 23.84
CA ARG A 102 -10.09 -4.18 24.78
C ARG A 102 -10.44 -5.51 24.15
N GLU A 103 -11.15 -5.47 23.05
CA GLU A 103 -11.62 -6.61 22.28
C GLU A 103 -10.51 -7.23 21.42
N VAL A 104 -9.37 -6.54 21.28
CA VAL A 104 -8.17 -7.06 20.60
C VAL A 104 -7.27 -7.73 21.63
N ASP A 105 -6.98 -9.01 21.43
CA ASP A 105 -6.13 -9.82 22.32
C ASP A 105 -4.64 -9.64 21.98
N ALA A 106 -4.30 -9.50 20.68
CA ALA A 106 -2.93 -9.30 20.22
C ALA A 106 -2.82 -8.43 18.98
N VAL A 107 -1.67 -7.80 18.81
CA VAL A 107 -1.26 -7.11 17.57
C VAL A 107 -0.05 -7.83 16.99
N VAL A 108 -0.13 -8.20 15.71
CA VAL A 108 0.97 -8.75 14.91
C VAL A 108 1.68 -7.60 14.22
N ARG A 109 2.98 -7.42 14.50
CA ARG A 109 3.80 -6.33 13.98
C ARG A 109 4.70 -6.81 12.82
N GLY A 110 4.87 -5.97 11.80
CA GLY A 110 5.74 -6.25 10.66
C GLY A 110 5.19 -7.31 9.69
N GLU A 111 6.07 -8.17 9.18
CA GLU A 111 5.70 -9.30 8.32
C GLU A 111 5.03 -10.40 9.15
N GLY A 112 3.83 -10.78 8.75
CA GLY A 112 2.95 -11.59 9.57
C GLY A 112 2.98 -13.09 9.30
N GLU A 113 3.54 -13.56 8.19
CA GLU A 113 3.37 -14.93 7.71
C GLU A 113 3.92 -15.98 8.70
N VAL A 114 5.09 -15.75 9.25
CA VAL A 114 5.66 -16.63 10.28
C VAL A 114 5.00 -16.36 11.64
N THR A 115 4.78 -15.08 11.96
CA THR A 115 4.22 -14.69 13.26
C THR A 115 2.82 -15.27 13.47
N ILE A 116 1.95 -15.24 12.44
CA ILE A 116 0.58 -15.76 12.57
C ILE A 116 0.58 -17.27 12.84
N THR A 117 1.46 -18.03 12.19
CA THR A 117 1.57 -19.48 12.44
C THR A 117 2.05 -19.77 13.86
N GLU A 118 2.96 -18.96 14.39
CA GLU A 118 3.42 -19.08 15.78
C GLU A 118 2.37 -18.64 16.81
N VAL A 119 1.51 -17.66 16.48
CA VAL A 119 0.34 -17.31 17.33
C VAL A 119 -0.64 -18.48 17.40
N ILE A 120 -0.90 -19.18 16.29
CA ILE A 120 -1.74 -20.39 16.33
C ILE A 120 -1.11 -21.45 17.22
N GLN A 121 0.20 -21.73 17.11
CA GLN A 121 0.90 -22.66 18.01
C GLN A 121 0.77 -22.29 19.49
N TYR A 122 0.81 -20.97 19.78
CA TYR A 122 0.56 -20.48 21.13
C TYR A 122 -0.86 -20.84 21.60
N LEU A 123 -1.87 -20.63 20.76
CA LEU A 123 -3.27 -20.93 21.10
C LEU A 123 -3.52 -22.44 21.23
N GLU A 124 -2.78 -23.27 20.51
CA GLU A 124 -2.78 -24.74 20.63
C GLU A 124 -2.02 -25.25 21.86
N GLY A 125 -1.34 -24.36 22.59
CA GLY A 125 -0.54 -24.70 23.78
C GLY A 125 0.83 -25.32 23.46
N GLU A 126 1.31 -25.21 22.23
CA GLU A 126 2.60 -25.75 21.80
C GLU A 126 3.78 -24.83 22.18
N ARG A 127 3.51 -23.55 22.46
CA ARG A 127 4.51 -22.54 22.84
C ARG A 127 3.96 -21.47 23.76
N ASP A 128 4.82 -20.72 24.41
CA ASP A 128 4.48 -19.57 25.23
C ASP A 128 4.38 -18.29 24.38
N ALA A 129 3.40 -17.42 24.66
CA ALA A 129 3.25 -16.15 23.96
C ALA A 129 4.51 -15.28 23.99
N SER A 130 5.26 -15.31 25.10
CA SER A 130 6.51 -14.57 25.26
C SER A 130 7.62 -15.00 24.29
N THR A 131 7.49 -16.17 23.65
CA THR A 131 8.45 -16.71 22.68
C THR A 131 8.06 -16.41 21.22
N VAL A 132 6.86 -15.86 21.00
CA VAL A 132 6.42 -15.45 19.67
C VAL A 132 6.98 -14.06 19.37
N GLU A 133 7.93 -13.96 18.45
CA GLU A 133 8.46 -12.67 18.02
C GLU A 133 7.45 -11.86 17.22
N GLY A 134 7.51 -10.52 17.34
CA GLY A 134 6.70 -9.61 16.54
C GLY A 134 5.26 -9.46 17.01
N ILE A 135 4.93 -9.76 18.28
CA ILE A 135 3.60 -9.50 18.83
C ILE A 135 3.62 -8.49 19.97
N THR A 136 2.51 -7.79 20.12
CA THR A 136 2.11 -7.08 21.35
C THR A 136 0.80 -7.69 21.79
N TYR A 137 0.70 -8.16 23.05
CA TYR A 137 -0.43 -8.95 23.51
C TYR A 137 -0.85 -8.61 24.94
N ARG A 138 -2.06 -9.03 25.31
CA ARG A 138 -2.56 -8.91 26.67
C ARG A 138 -2.13 -10.11 27.52
N ASP A 139 -1.58 -9.80 28.68
CA ASP A 139 -1.34 -10.77 29.74
C ASP A 139 -2.05 -10.25 31.01
N GLY A 140 -3.25 -10.74 31.23
CA GLY A 140 -4.16 -10.22 32.27
C GLY A 140 -4.45 -8.73 32.04
N ASN A 141 -4.02 -7.88 32.97
CA ASN A 141 -4.19 -6.42 32.88
C ASN A 141 -2.99 -5.70 32.25
N SER A 142 -1.94 -6.44 31.90
CA SER A 142 -0.72 -5.88 31.32
C SER A 142 -0.74 -5.98 29.80
N ILE A 143 -0.06 -5.04 29.13
CA ILE A 143 0.22 -5.08 27.70
C ILE A 143 1.73 -5.33 27.58
N LEU A 144 2.09 -6.43 26.94
CA LEU A 144 3.47 -6.86 26.78
C LEU A 144 3.82 -6.88 25.29
N SER A 145 5.05 -6.48 24.95
CA SER A 145 5.59 -6.58 23.60
C SER A 145 6.78 -7.51 23.59
N THR A 146 6.78 -8.47 22.68
CA THR A 146 7.93 -9.31 22.41
C THR A 146 8.94 -8.59 21.53
N GLN A 147 10.12 -9.17 21.32
CA GLN A 147 11.10 -8.68 20.37
C GLN A 147 10.48 -8.58 18.97
N ASP A 148 10.88 -7.56 18.21
CA ASP A 148 10.48 -7.46 16.80
C ASP A 148 11.09 -8.62 16.02
N ARG A 149 10.28 -9.20 15.13
CA ARG A 149 10.75 -10.27 14.24
C ARG A 149 11.70 -9.69 13.19
N ALA A 150 12.79 -10.40 12.93
CA ALA A 150 13.64 -10.10 11.79
C ALA A 150 12.87 -10.26 10.46
N TYR A 151 13.17 -9.40 9.50
CA TYR A 151 12.55 -9.50 8.19
C TYR A 151 12.92 -10.82 7.51
N LEU A 152 11.95 -11.41 6.81
CA LEU A 152 12.15 -12.64 6.05
C LEU A 152 13.23 -12.44 4.98
N GLU A 153 14.37 -13.11 5.10
CA GLU A 153 15.49 -12.96 4.16
C GLU A 153 15.17 -13.58 2.79
N ASP A 154 14.66 -14.80 2.78
CA ASP A 154 14.27 -15.53 1.58
C ASP A 154 12.78 -15.38 1.30
N VAL A 155 12.43 -14.45 0.42
CA VAL A 155 11.03 -14.18 0.03
C VAL A 155 10.47 -15.28 -0.88
N ASP A 156 11.33 -16.09 -1.52
CA ASP A 156 10.91 -17.25 -2.32
C ASP A 156 10.45 -18.43 -1.45
N SER A 157 10.77 -18.43 -0.16
CA SER A 157 10.28 -19.45 0.78
C SER A 157 8.78 -19.33 1.08
N LEU A 158 8.16 -18.18 0.78
CA LEU A 158 6.72 -18.01 0.99
C LEU A 158 5.91 -18.82 -0.04
N PRO A 159 4.78 -19.42 0.38
CA PRO A 159 3.82 -19.99 -0.56
C PRO A 159 3.25 -18.90 -1.48
N LEU A 160 2.64 -19.30 -2.60
CA LEU A 160 1.87 -18.38 -3.42
C LEU A 160 0.64 -17.91 -2.63
N PRO A 161 0.21 -16.64 -2.80
CA PRO A 161 -0.93 -16.13 -2.05
C PRO A 161 -2.21 -16.91 -2.36
N ALA A 162 -3.00 -17.20 -1.35
CA ALA A 162 -4.25 -17.96 -1.44
C ALA A 162 -5.36 -17.17 -2.15
N ARG A 163 -5.14 -16.86 -3.44
CA ARG A 163 -6.09 -16.09 -4.27
C ARG A 163 -7.44 -16.74 -4.41
N HIS A 164 -7.49 -18.06 -4.32
CA HIS A 164 -8.74 -18.84 -4.40
C HIS A 164 -9.73 -18.53 -3.27
N LEU A 165 -9.27 -17.93 -2.17
CA LEU A 165 -10.12 -17.49 -1.07
C LEU A 165 -10.67 -16.05 -1.26
N LEU A 166 -10.26 -15.34 -2.31
CA LEU A 166 -10.69 -13.98 -2.59
C LEU A 166 -11.73 -13.94 -3.72
N PRO A 167 -12.71 -13.03 -3.67
CA PRO A 167 -13.69 -12.81 -4.74
C PRO A 167 -13.06 -12.01 -5.90
N LEU A 168 -12.11 -12.65 -6.62
CA LEU A 168 -11.24 -11.98 -7.61
C LEU A 168 -12.02 -11.23 -8.69
N GLU A 169 -13.21 -11.72 -9.05
CA GLU A 169 -14.07 -11.11 -10.06
C GLU A 169 -14.64 -9.74 -9.67
N LYS A 170 -14.58 -9.38 -8.39
CA LYS A 170 -15.07 -8.09 -7.87
C LYS A 170 -14.03 -6.98 -7.93
N TYR A 171 -12.74 -7.31 -8.04
CA TYR A 171 -11.68 -6.31 -8.15
C TYR A 171 -11.55 -5.80 -9.58
N SER A 172 -11.21 -4.51 -9.73
CA SER A 172 -10.98 -3.90 -11.04
C SER A 172 -9.65 -4.34 -11.66
N GLU A 173 -8.61 -4.47 -10.83
CA GLU A 173 -7.29 -4.96 -11.20
C GLU A 173 -7.08 -6.35 -10.57
N ARG A 174 -7.49 -7.40 -11.28
CA ARG A 174 -7.54 -8.76 -10.73
C ARG A 174 -6.16 -9.42 -10.63
N GLY A 175 -5.30 -9.15 -11.61
CA GLY A 175 -3.94 -9.67 -11.65
C GLY A 175 -2.99 -8.74 -10.90
N SER A 176 -2.55 -9.12 -9.72
CA SER A 176 -1.53 -8.39 -8.97
C SER A 176 -0.47 -9.34 -8.42
N LEU A 177 0.79 -8.86 -8.39
CA LEU A 177 1.94 -9.60 -7.88
C LEU A 177 2.79 -8.71 -6.98
N ILE A 178 3.38 -9.35 -5.95
CA ILE A 178 4.48 -8.79 -5.18
C ILE A 178 5.76 -9.51 -5.62
N THR A 179 6.70 -8.78 -6.17
CA THR A 179 7.97 -9.37 -6.65
C THR A 179 9.13 -9.08 -5.72
N SER A 180 8.96 -8.14 -4.79
CA SER A 180 9.98 -7.77 -3.81
C SER A 180 9.37 -7.20 -2.54
N ARG A 181 10.13 -7.20 -1.47
CA ARG A 181 9.81 -6.55 -0.19
C ARG A 181 10.95 -5.67 0.26
N GLY A 182 10.61 -4.59 0.96
CA GLY A 182 11.56 -3.61 1.46
C GLY A 182 11.99 -2.60 0.41
N CYS A 183 12.15 -1.35 0.85
CA CYS A 183 12.51 -0.22 0.01
C CYS A 183 13.71 0.53 0.60
N PRO A 184 14.87 0.56 -0.10
CA PRO A 184 16.02 1.34 0.33
C PRO A 184 15.83 2.86 0.25
N GLY A 185 14.70 3.32 -0.29
CA GLY A 185 14.31 4.73 -0.26
C GLY A 185 13.86 5.12 1.16
N LEU A 186 14.62 5.99 1.81
CA LEU A 186 14.35 6.44 3.18
C LEU A 186 13.48 7.72 3.19
N CYS A 187 12.40 7.72 2.39
CA CYS A 187 11.52 8.87 2.26
C CYS A 187 10.82 9.16 3.60
N SER A 188 10.89 10.41 4.08
CA SER A 188 10.43 10.78 5.42
C SER A 188 8.91 10.64 5.64
N PHE A 189 8.13 10.62 4.57
CA PHE A 189 6.67 10.45 4.57
C PHE A 189 6.22 8.98 4.46
N CYS A 190 7.13 8.06 4.16
CA CYS A 190 6.81 6.67 3.87
C CYS A 190 7.20 5.76 5.05
N SER A 191 6.35 4.80 5.38
CA SER A 191 6.62 3.79 6.41
C SER A 191 7.17 2.48 5.86
N SER A 192 7.21 2.26 4.55
CA SER A 192 7.58 0.97 3.94
C SER A 192 8.95 0.47 4.39
N PHE A 193 9.96 1.36 4.47
CA PHE A 193 11.30 0.96 4.90
C PHE A 193 11.37 0.52 6.37
N ARG A 194 10.40 0.94 7.21
CA ARG A 194 10.29 0.47 8.60
C ARG A 194 9.37 -0.73 8.73
N LEU A 195 8.37 -0.84 7.87
CA LEU A 195 7.42 -1.96 7.87
C LEU A 195 8.01 -3.23 7.25
N LEU A 196 8.65 -3.07 6.08
CA LEU A 196 9.18 -4.16 5.27
C LEU A 196 10.72 -4.16 5.16
N GLY A 197 11.40 -3.26 5.89
CA GLY A 197 12.85 -3.14 5.91
C GLY A 197 13.41 -2.19 4.85
N ALA A 198 14.59 -1.63 5.16
CA ALA A 198 15.34 -0.76 4.25
C ALA A 198 16.21 -1.54 3.24
N THR A 199 16.24 -2.86 3.33
CA THR A 199 16.95 -3.73 2.40
C THR A 199 15.96 -4.32 1.40
N PHE A 200 16.26 -4.18 0.12
CA PHE A 200 15.46 -4.79 -0.93
C PHE A 200 15.66 -6.31 -0.95
N ARG A 201 14.60 -7.07 -0.85
CA ARG A 201 14.56 -8.53 -0.89
C ARG A 201 13.68 -8.95 -2.05
N GLY A 202 14.31 -9.31 -3.18
CA GLY A 202 13.61 -9.69 -4.41
C GLY A 202 13.38 -11.18 -4.48
N ARG A 203 12.21 -11.59 -4.92
CA ARG A 203 11.95 -12.97 -5.36
C ARG A 203 12.81 -13.26 -6.59
N SER A 204 13.16 -14.50 -6.81
CA SER A 204 13.84 -14.93 -8.03
C SER A 204 13.01 -14.62 -9.26
N VAL A 205 13.66 -14.35 -10.38
CA VAL A 205 12.98 -14.07 -11.65
C VAL A 205 12.12 -15.25 -12.07
N GLU A 206 12.64 -16.47 -11.89
CA GLU A 206 11.92 -17.71 -12.19
C GLU A 206 10.61 -17.81 -11.41
N ARG A 207 10.63 -17.64 -10.08
CA ARG A 207 9.41 -17.70 -9.24
C ARG A 207 8.38 -16.63 -9.61
N VAL A 208 8.84 -15.41 -9.97
CA VAL A 208 7.93 -14.34 -10.40
C VAL A 208 7.25 -14.69 -11.71
N ILE A 209 8.01 -15.20 -12.69
CA ILE A 209 7.45 -15.54 -14.00
C ILE A 209 6.62 -16.81 -13.96
N ASP A 210 6.97 -17.79 -13.12
CA ASP A 210 6.15 -18.98 -12.90
C ASP A 210 4.79 -18.63 -12.29
N GLU A 211 4.75 -17.73 -11.29
CA GLU A 211 3.48 -17.23 -10.73
C GLU A 211 2.66 -16.50 -11.80
N LEU A 212 3.30 -15.68 -12.62
CA LEU A 212 2.63 -14.96 -13.70
C LEU A 212 2.05 -15.93 -14.73
N GLU A 213 2.85 -16.88 -15.22
CA GLU A 213 2.46 -17.82 -16.27
C GLU A 213 1.45 -18.86 -15.74
N TYR A 214 1.82 -19.64 -14.73
CA TYR A 214 1.02 -20.78 -14.31
C TYR A 214 -0.16 -20.40 -13.41
N GLU A 215 0.03 -19.49 -12.46
CA GLU A 215 -1.04 -19.12 -11.54
C GLU A 215 -2.00 -18.10 -12.20
N LEU A 216 -1.48 -16.98 -12.71
CA LEU A 216 -2.36 -15.90 -13.18
C LEU A 216 -2.87 -16.13 -14.61
N MET A 217 -2.02 -16.56 -15.56
CA MET A 217 -2.44 -16.72 -16.95
C MET A 217 -3.14 -18.05 -17.19
N GLU A 218 -2.56 -19.17 -16.77
CA GLU A 218 -3.13 -20.50 -17.06
C GLU A 218 -4.31 -20.82 -16.15
N LYS A 219 -4.20 -20.61 -14.84
CA LYS A 219 -5.24 -20.97 -13.87
C LYS A 219 -6.36 -19.94 -13.80
N TYR A 220 -6.02 -18.63 -13.71
CA TYR A 220 -7.03 -17.56 -13.59
C TYR A 220 -7.38 -16.87 -14.91
N HIS A 221 -6.67 -17.14 -16.00
CA HIS A 221 -6.87 -16.58 -17.34
C HIS A 221 -6.76 -15.03 -17.37
N TYR A 222 -5.85 -14.46 -16.57
CA TYR A 222 -5.56 -13.03 -16.57
C TYR A 222 -4.35 -12.73 -17.45
N THR A 223 -4.47 -11.68 -18.24
CA THR A 223 -3.38 -11.17 -19.11
C THR A 223 -2.97 -9.76 -18.74
N THR A 224 -3.70 -9.12 -17.82
CA THR A 224 -3.41 -7.77 -17.32
C THR A 224 -2.99 -7.85 -15.85
N PHE A 225 -1.86 -7.21 -15.50
CA PHE A 225 -1.25 -7.32 -14.17
C PHE A 225 -0.77 -5.98 -13.63
N PHE A 226 -0.64 -5.90 -12.31
CA PHE A 226 0.04 -4.79 -11.64
C PHE A 226 1.09 -5.33 -10.66
N PHE A 227 2.34 -4.91 -10.83
CA PHE A 227 3.40 -5.17 -9.86
C PHE A 227 3.29 -4.15 -8.73
N ILE A 228 2.83 -4.61 -7.55
CA ILE A 228 2.52 -3.75 -6.40
C ILE A 228 3.72 -3.52 -5.48
N ASP A 229 4.93 -3.75 -5.98
CA ASP A 229 6.17 -3.44 -5.28
C ASP A 229 6.26 -1.94 -4.94
N ASP A 230 6.89 -1.57 -3.83
CA ASP A 230 7.15 -0.17 -3.48
C ASP A 230 7.92 0.59 -4.56
N THR A 231 8.86 -0.09 -5.24
CA THR A 231 9.62 0.45 -6.37
C THR A 231 10.11 -0.71 -7.24
N PHE A 232 9.35 -1.10 -8.24
CA PHE A 232 9.63 -2.25 -9.10
C PHE A 232 11.00 -2.17 -9.80
N THR A 233 11.40 -0.98 -10.24
CA THR A 233 12.67 -0.78 -10.95
C THR A 233 13.84 -0.40 -10.02
N PHE A 234 13.74 -0.60 -8.70
CA PHE A 234 14.79 -0.17 -7.77
C PHE A 234 16.17 -0.75 -8.15
N TYR A 235 16.19 -2.00 -8.61
CA TYR A 235 17.36 -2.65 -9.22
C TYR A 235 17.11 -2.88 -10.71
N PRO A 236 17.54 -1.94 -11.60
CA PRO A 236 17.24 -2.02 -13.03
C PRO A 236 17.72 -3.30 -13.71
N LYS A 237 18.81 -3.91 -13.22
CA LYS A 237 19.29 -5.22 -13.72
C LYS A 237 18.27 -6.34 -13.52
N ARG A 238 17.60 -6.38 -12.35
CA ARG A 238 16.57 -7.38 -12.05
C ARG A 238 15.33 -7.15 -12.91
N THR A 239 14.89 -5.90 -13.04
CA THR A 239 13.76 -5.54 -13.92
C THR A 239 14.04 -5.97 -15.36
N ARG A 240 15.25 -5.75 -15.85
CA ARG A 240 15.68 -6.22 -17.17
C ARG A 240 15.52 -7.73 -17.31
N LEU A 241 16.00 -8.51 -16.34
CA LEU A 241 15.88 -9.97 -16.36
C LEU A 241 14.42 -10.45 -16.36
N ILE A 242 13.53 -9.79 -15.61
CA ILE A 242 12.09 -10.08 -15.64
C ILE A 242 11.52 -9.83 -17.04
N CYS A 243 11.82 -8.67 -17.64
CA CYS A 243 11.34 -8.33 -18.99
C CYS A 243 11.89 -9.31 -20.05
N GLU A 244 13.18 -9.64 -19.97
CA GLU A 244 13.82 -10.59 -20.88
C GLU A 244 13.19 -12.00 -20.77
N GLU A 245 12.83 -12.42 -19.55
CA GLU A 245 12.20 -13.71 -19.32
C GLU A 245 10.73 -13.76 -19.83
N ILE A 246 9.96 -12.68 -19.66
CA ILE A 246 8.62 -12.53 -20.27
C ILE A 246 8.72 -12.69 -21.78
N LEU A 247 9.67 -12.00 -22.43
CA LEU A 247 9.89 -12.08 -23.88
C LEU A 247 10.38 -13.47 -24.31
N ARG A 248 11.29 -14.08 -23.55
CA ARG A 248 11.85 -15.41 -23.86
C ARG A 248 10.79 -16.50 -23.81
N ARG A 249 9.85 -16.43 -22.85
CA ARG A 249 8.71 -17.35 -22.75
C ARG A 249 7.57 -17.02 -23.74
N GLY A 250 7.67 -15.87 -24.43
CA GLY A 250 6.65 -15.45 -25.41
C GLY A 250 5.31 -15.10 -24.76
N LEU A 251 5.33 -14.65 -23.50
CA LEU A 251 4.11 -14.31 -22.77
C LEU A 251 3.51 -13.00 -23.30
N THR A 252 2.25 -13.07 -23.72
CA THR A 252 1.50 -11.88 -24.18
C THR A 252 0.72 -11.30 -23.00
N VAL A 253 1.27 -10.24 -22.43
CA VAL A 253 0.75 -9.64 -21.19
C VAL A 253 0.75 -8.11 -21.26
N GLU A 254 -0.12 -7.49 -20.51
CA GLU A 254 -0.11 -6.04 -20.23
C GLU A 254 0.11 -5.83 -18.74
N TRP A 255 1.01 -4.92 -18.37
CA TRP A 255 1.28 -4.70 -16.96
C TRP A 255 1.67 -3.26 -16.62
N GLY A 256 1.44 -2.91 -15.35
CA GLY A 256 1.86 -1.65 -14.76
C GLY A 256 2.67 -1.85 -13.49
N CYS A 257 3.34 -0.78 -13.04
CA CYS A 257 4.09 -0.80 -11.79
C CYS A 257 4.26 0.59 -11.16
N ASN A 258 4.56 0.58 -9.85
CA ASN A 258 5.05 1.76 -9.16
C ASN A 258 6.56 1.84 -9.27
N THR A 259 7.09 3.03 -9.51
CA THR A 259 8.54 3.23 -9.61
C THR A 259 8.96 4.67 -9.36
N ARG A 260 10.25 4.94 -9.48
CA ARG A 260 10.89 6.25 -9.30
C ARG A 260 11.51 6.72 -10.61
N VAL A 261 11.45 8.01 -10.87
CA VAL A 261 12.05 8.61 -12.09
C VAL A 261 13.57 8.42 -12.17
N ASP A 262 14.26 8.35 -11.00
CA ASP A 262 15.71 8.14 -10.92
C ASP A 262 16.12 6.65 -11.00
N LYS A 263 15.17 5.74 -11.24
CA LYS A 263 15.39 4.29 -11.37
C LYS A 263 15.00 3.74 -12.74
N VAL A 264 14.79 4.59 -13.70
CA VAL A 264 14.51 4.23 -15.08
C VAL A 264 15.50 4.90 -16.04
N SER A 265 15.69 4.30 -17.19
CA SER A 265 16.41 4.89 -18.36
C SER A 265 15.58 4.65 -19.60
N ASP A 266 15.91 5.34 -20.69
CA ASP A 266 15.23 5.17 -21.97
C ASP A 266 15.27 3.71 -22.45
N GLU A 267 16.43 3.06 -22.35
CA GLU A 267 16.63 1.66 -22.76
C GLU A 267 15.82 0.70 -21.87
N LEU A 268 15.67 1.01 -20.55
CA LEU A 268 14.88 0.18 -19.66
C LEU A 268 13.39 0.32 -19.99
N LEU A 269 12.89 1.54 -20.16
CA LEU A 269 11.51 1.81 -20.53
C LEU A 269 11.16 1.18 -21.89
N GLN A 270 12.05 1.24 -22.87
CA GLN A 270 11.89 0.55 -24.15
C GLN A 270 11.76 -0.97 -23.97
N LEU A 271 12.59 -1.58 -23.11
CA LEU A 271 12.53 -3.01 -22.85
C LEU A 271 11.25 -3.37 -22.09
N MET A 272 10.86 -2.57 -21.10
CA MET A 272 9.61 -2.74 -20.34
C MET A 272 8.40 -2.70 -21.29
N SER A 273 8.33 -1.72 -22.20
CA SER A 273 7.27 -1.63 -23.21
C SER A 273 7.22 -2.88 -24.08
N LYS A 274 8.36 -3.36 -24.60
CA LYS A 274 8.42 -4.59 -25.39
C LYS A 274 7.93 -5.82 -24.62
N ALA A 275 8.15 -5.84 -23.29
CA ALA A 275 7.70 -6.91 -22.40
C ALA A 275 6.25 -6.71 -21.92
N GLY A 276 5.50 -5.75 -22.48
CA GLY A 276 4.09 -5.54 -22.19
C GLY A 276 3.80 -4.50 -21.10
N CYS A 277 4.77 -3.69 -20.68
CA CYS A 277 4.50 -2.57 -19.77
C CYS A 277 3.70 -1.50 -20.49
N THR A 278 2.51 -1.21 -20.00
CA THR A 278 1.61 -0.19 -20.54
C THR A 278 1.44 1.01 -19.62
N LYS A 279 1.81 0.90 -18.33
CA LYS A 279 1.58 1.93 -17.33
C LYS A 279 2.68 1.98 -16.28
N VAL A 280 3.15 3.18 -15.95
CA VAL A 280 4.03 3.41 -14.78
C VAL A 280 3.48 4.51 -13.89
N CYS A 281 3.60 4.34 -12.58
CA CYS A 281 3.31 5.35 -11.60
C CYS A 281 4.62 5.87 -11.00
N PHE A 282 4.95 7.15 -11.24
CA PHE A 282 6.12 7.81 -10.68
C PHE A 282 5.73 8.67 -9.48
N GLY A 283 6.38 8.45 -8.34
CA GLY A 283 6.28 9.39 -7.24
C GLY A 283 7.03 10.70 -7.57
N LEU A 284 6.33 11.81 -7.69
CA LEU A 284 6.86 13.16 -7.84
C LEU A 284 7.01 13.87 -6.51
N GLU A 285 5.96 13.84 -5.72
CA GLU A 285 5.69 14.52 -4.45
C GLU A 285 5.65 16.05 -4.58
N SER A 286 6.71 16.68 -5.10
CA SER A 286 6.88 18.13 -5.30
C SER A 286 7.89 18.39 -6.41
N ILE A 287 7.92 19.63 -6.96
CA ILE A 287 8.98 20.07 -7.87
C ILE A 287 10.05 20.92 -7.17
N HIS A 288 9.86 21.25 -5.90
CA HIS A 288 10.72 22.17 -5.16
C HIS A 288 11.90 21.43 -4.52
N PRO A 289 13.16 21.77 -4.86
CA PRO A 289 14.33 21.03 -4.37
C PRO A 289 14.44 20.99 -2.84
N GLY A 290 14.06 22.08 -2.15
CA GLY A 290 14.08 22.14 -0.68
C GLY A 290 13.11 21.13 -0.07
N THR A 291 11.87 21.05 -0.57
CA THR A 291 10.85 20.09 -0.15
C THR A 291 11.31 18.66 -0.44
N LEU A 292 11.78 18.39 -1.66
CA LEU A 292 12.27 17.05 -2.04
C LEU A 292 13.45 16.59 -1.17
N SER A 293 14.39 17.50 -0.85
CA SER A 293 15.51 17.20 0.04
C SER A 293 15.05 16.85 1.45
N MET A 294 14.09 17.60 1.99
CA MET A 294 13.48 17.34 3.31
C MET A 294 12.75 15.98 3.33
N LEU A 295 12.13 15.59 2.21
CA LEU A 295 11.49 14.28 2.06
C LEU A 295 12.49 13.12 1.87
N GLY A 296 13.79 13.39 1.72
CA GLY A 296 14.78 12.35 1.38
C GLY A 296 14.69 11.86 -0.06
N LYS A 297 14.12 12.69 -0.95
CA LYS A 297 13.89 12.35 -2.35
C LYS A 297 14.73 13.22 -3.26
N ASN A 298 15.85 12.67 -3.73
CA ASN A 298 16.84 13.39 -4.53
C ASN A 298 16.52 13.28 -6.04
N ILE A 299 15.43 13.89 -6.47
CA ILE A 299 15.03 14.00 -7.89
C ILE A 299 14.91 15.45 -8.29
N THR A 300 14.95 15.72 -9.60
CA THR A 300 14.80 17.06 -10.14
C THR A 300 13.62 17.12 -11.12
N PRO A 301 13.01 18.31 -11.34
CA PRO A 301 11.95 18.47 -12.34
C PRO A 301 12.42 18.07 -13.76
N LEU A 302 13.69 18.26 -14.08
CA LEU A 302 14.25 17.85 -15.36
C LEU A 302 14.24 16.33 -15.52
N GLN A 303 14.70 15.58 -14.51
CA GLN A 303 14.63 14.11 -14.51
C GLN A 303 13.20 13.59 -14.64
N VAL A 304 12.23 14.26 -13.98
CA VAL A 304 10.81 13.90 -14.13
C VAL A 304 10.34 14.08 -15.57
N ARG A 305 10.64 15.23 -16.18
CA ARG A 305 10.28 15.51 -17.59
C ARG A 305 10.92 14.52 -18.56
N GLU A 306 12.19 14.20 -18.37
CA GLU A 306 12.92 13.22 -19.18
C GLU A 306 12.31 11.82 -19.07
N ALA A 307 12.02 11.34 -17.84
CA ALA A 307 11.43 10.03 -17.60
C ALA A 307 10.02 9.92 -18.21
N VAL A 308 9.19 10.96 -18.03
CA VAL A 308 7.84 11.03 -18.59
C VAL A 308 7.89 11.03 -20.12
N THR A 309 8.74 11.87 -20.73
CA THR A 309 8.91 11.93 -22.17
C THR A 309 9.35 10.58 -22.75
N SER A 310 10.33 9.95 -22.10
CA SER A 310 10.82 8.63 -22.52
C SER A 310 9.72 7.56 -22.42
N ALA A 311 8.95 7.53 -21.33
CA ALA A 311 7.83 6.59 -21.19
C ALA A 311 6.81 6.74 -22.32
N HIS A 312 6.39 7.98 -22.63
CA HIS A 312 5.46 8.26 -23.72
C HIS A 312 6.02 7.87 -25.09
N ASN A 313 7.32 8.12 -25.35
CA ASN A 313 7.97 7.71 -26.60
C ASN A 313 7.92 6.18 -26.80
N HIS A 314 7.79 5.42 -25.74
CA HIS A 314 7.65 3.96 -25.76
C HIS A 314 6.23 3.47 -25.54
N ASN A 315 5.20 4.34 -25.68
CA ASN A 315 3.78 4.04 -25.50
C ASN A 315 3.45 3.49 -24.08
N ILE A 316 4.12 4.01 -23.06
CA ILE A 316 3.81 3.71 -21.65
C ILE A 316 3.07 4.90 -21.07
N ASP A 317 1.86 4.67 -20.56
CA ASP A 317 1.09 5.66 -19.84
C ASP A 317 1.75 6.00 -18.50
N VAL A 318 1.71 7.29 -18.13
CA VAL A 318 2.35 7.77 -16.90
C VAL A 318 1.30 8.36 -15.96
N ASN A 319 1.30 7.87 -14.71
CA ASN A 319 0.69 8.56 -13.58
C ASN A 319 1.79 9.24 -12.77
N LEU A 320 1.56 10.48 -12.33
CA LEU A 320 2.39 11.13 -11.31
C LEU A 320 1.63 11.17 -9.99
N ALA A 321 2.28 10.67 -8.94
CA ALA A 321 1.79 10.80 -7.57
C ALA A 321 2.47 12.01 -6.91
N PHE A 322 1.68 12.92 -6.30
CA PHE A 322 2.21 14.05 -5.55
C PHE A 322 1.30 14.47 -4.41
N MET A 323 1.88 15.09 -3.40
CA MET A 323 1.20 15.46 -2.18
C MET A 323 0.98 16.98 -2.09
N LEU A 324 -0.10 17.35 -1.43
CA LEU A 324 -0.48 18.75 -1.21
C LEU A 324 -0.27 19.13 0.26
N GLY A 325 0.42 20.23 0.50
CA GLY A 325 0.62 20.78 1.84
C GLY A 325 1.80 20.16 2.60
N LEU A 326 2.86 19.80 1.88
CA LEU A 326 4.12 19.37 2.50
C LEU A 326 4.75 20.49 3.36
N PRO A 327 5.49 20.15 4.43
CA PRO A 327 6.16 21.16 5.27
C PRO A 327 7.05 22.08 4.44
N GLY A 328 6.92 23.40 4.65
CA GLY A 328 7.65 24.43 3.92
C GLY A 328 7.05 24.81 2.57
N GLU A 329 5.98 24.15 2.11
CA GLU A 329 5.31 24.54 0.87
C GLU A 329 4.23 25.58 1.11
N THR A 330 4.36 26.71 0.41
CA THR A 330 3.30 27.72 0.32
C THR A 330 2.23 27.28 -0.70
N PRO A 331 1.00 27.84 -0.63
CA PRO A 331 -0.03 27.60 -1.65
C PRO A 331 0.42 27.91 -3.07
N GLN A 332 1.35 28.86 -3.25
CA GLN A 332 1.90 29.21 -4.55
C GLN A 332 2.83 28.08 -5.07
N MET A 333 3.71 27.54 -4.23
CA MET A 333 4.59 26.42 -4.59
C MET A 333 3.80 25.16 -4.99
N ILE A 334 2.71 24.89 -4.28
CA ILE A 334 1.80 23.77 -4.63
C ILE A 334 1.18 23.99 -6.01
N LYS A 335 0.71 25.20 -6.32
CA LYS A 335 0.18 25.54 -7.65
C LYS A 335 1.23 25.42 -8.76
N GLU A 336 2.49 25.78 -8.48
CA GLU A 336 3.60 25.57 -9.42
C GLU A 336 3.85 24.10 -9.71
N THR A 337 3.74 23.21 -8.71
CA THR A 337 3.78 21.76 -8.92
C THR A 337 2.62 21.28 -9.80
N ILE A 338 1.40 21.77 -9.56
CA ILE A 338 0.23 21.44 -10.37
C ILE A 338 0.40 21.93 -11.81
N ASP A 339 0.88 23.16 -12.01
CA ASP A 339 1.13 23.73 -13.33
C ASP A 339 2.20 22.95 -14.10
N PHE A 340 3.28 22.54 -13.42
CA PHE A 340 4.30 21.67 -13.99
C PHE A 340 3.72 20.33 -14.45
N VAL A 341 2.91 19.68 -13.63
CA VAL A 341 2.24 18.42 -13.98
C VAL A 341 1.33 18.59 -15.20
N ALA A 342 0.53 19.67 -15.22
CA ALA A 342 -0.33 19.99 -16.35
C ALA A 342 0.44 20.26 -17.66
N ASP A 343 1.63 20.87 -17.56
CA ASP A 343 2.49 21.23 -18.69
C ASP A 343 3.19 20.03 -19.35
N ILE A 344 3.41 18.95 -18.59
CA ILE A 344 4.01 17.72 -19.14
C ILE A 344 2.98 16.92 -19.97
N ASN A 345 1.73 17.38 -20.07
CA ASN A 345 0.64 16.79 -20.82
C ASN A 345 0.43 15.29 -20.51
N LEU A 346 0.27 14.99 -19.24
CA LEU A 346 0.05 13.64 -18.76
C LEU A 346 -1.40 13.20 -18.99
N GLY A 347 -1.59 11.89 -19.13
CA GLY A 347 -2.90 11.27 -19.28
C GLY A 347 -3.90 11.63 -18.17
N PRO A 348 -5.14 11.10 -18.23
CA PRO A 348 -6.28 11.55 -17.43
C PRO A 348 -6.17 11.30 -15.93
N ARG A 349 -5.25 10.50 -15.50
CA ARG A 349 -5.16 10.03 -14.11
C ARG A 349 -3.88 10.50 -13.46
N GLN A 350 -4.01 11.28 -12.40
CA GLN A 350 -2.93 11.69 -11.52
C GLN A 350 -3.32 11.30 -10.08
N GLU A 351 -2.35 10.85 -9.29
CA GLU A 351 -2.56 10.57 -7.89
C GLU A 351 -2.23 11.82 -7.07
N ILE A 352 -3.27 12.54 -6.69
CA ILE A 352 -3.15 13.77 -5.91
C ILE A 352 -3.73 13.51 -4.54
N THR A 353 -2.90 13.59 -3.51
CA THR A 353 -3.34 13.35 -2.13
C THR A 353 -2.99 14.53 -1.23
N PRO A 354 -3.88 14.96 -0.32
CA PRO A 354 -3.47 15.80 0.78
C PRO A 354 -2.40 15.09 1.63
N LEU A 355 -1.53 15.87 2.27
CA LEU A 355 -0.55 15.30 3.20
C LEU A 355 -1.25 14.60 4.36
N ASN A 356 -1.00 13.32 4.51
CA ASN A 356 -1.40 12.54 5.66
C ASN A 356 -0.16 12.06 6.40
N LEU A 357 -0.17 12.21 7.72
CA LEU A 357 0.91 11.77 8.59
C LEU A 357 0.55 10.42 9.21
N TYR A 358 1.20 9.37 8.73
CA TYR A 358 0.95 8.02 9.22
C TYR A 358 1.93 7.62 10.33
N PRO A 359 1.49 6.90 11.38
CA PRO A 359 2.38 6.29 12.35
C PRO A 359 3.50 5.50 11.67
N GLY A 360 4.70 5.53 12.25
CA GLY A 360 5.88 4.89 11.66
C GLY A 360 6.59 5.70 10.59
N THR A 361 6.11 6.89 10.21
CA THR A 361 6.83 7.79 9.30
C THR A 361 7.65 8.82 10.06
N THR A 362 8.78 9.23 9.51
CA THR A 362 9.62 10.28 10.11
C THR A 362 8.89 11.61 10.18
N LEU A 363 8.02 11.93 9.22
CA LEU A 363 7.20 13.14 9.27
C LEU A 363 6.20 13.12 10.43
N TYR A 364 5.60 11.97 10.74
CA TYR A 364 4.70 11.84 11.89
C TYR A 364 5.44 12.09 13.20
N GLU A 365 6.61 11.47 13.38
CA GLU A 365 7.44 11.64 14.57
C GLU A 365 7.94 13.08 14.77
N LYS A 366 8.21 13.78 13.67
CA LYS A 366 8.72 15.15 13.67
C LYS A 366 7.67 16.22 13.45
N ALA A 367 6.38 15.88 13.51
CA ALA A 367 5.28 16.79 13.19
C ALA A 367 5.35 18.09 14.01
N GLU A 368 5.58 17.99 15.31
CA GLU A 368 5.70 19.16 16.21
C GLU A 368 6.94 19.99 15.89
N GLU A 369 8.10 19.35 15.69
CA GLU A 369 9.37 20.04 15.33
C GLU A 369 9.21 20.82 14.01
N LEU A 370 8.52 20.23 13.04
CA LEU A 370 8.24 20.84 11.74
C LEU A 370 7.10 21.87 11.81
N GLY A 371 6.52 22.11 12.99
CA GLY A 371 5.45 23.07 13.22
C GLY A 371 4.13 22.68 12.56
N MET A 372 3.91 21.40 12.35
CA MET A 372 2.65 20.86 11.86
C MET A 372 1.65 20.71 12.99
N LYS A 373 0.39 21.04 12.71
CA LYS A 373 -0.71 20.94 13.65
C LYS A 373 -1.73 19.94 13.15
N PHE A 374 -1.97 18.88 13.92
CA PHE A 374 -3.04 17.92 13.61
C PHE A 374 -4.41 18.59 13.63
N THR A 375 -5.20 18.35 12.60
CA THR A 375 -6.60 18.79 12.45
C THR A 375 -7.57 17.62 12.55
N ALA A 376 -7.08 16.41 12.32
CA ALA A 376 -7.84 15.16 12.52
C ALA A 376 -8.25 15.01 13.99
N LYS A 377 -9.48 14.54 14.22
CA LYS A 377 -10.02 14.23 15.56
C LYS A 377 -9.83 12.78 15.91
N ASP A 378 -9.89 11.93 14.92
CA ASP A 378 -9.60 10.49 15.03
C ASP A 378 -9.09 9.93 13.68
N TRP A 379 -8.81 8.64 13.63
CA TRP A 379 -8.25 7.98 12.46
C TRP A 379 -9.19 7.87 11.27
N SER A 380 -10.51 8.03 11.45
CA SER A 380 -11.48 8.04 10.35
C SER A 380 -11.37 9.31 9.48
N ASP A 381 -10.85 10.41 10.04
CA ASP A 381 -10.61 11.64 9.29
C ASP A 381 -9.51 11.48 8.20
N TYR A 382 -8.69 10.43 8.30
CA TYR A 382 -7.65 10.10 7.31
C TYR A 382 -8.22 9.61 5.96
N ASP A 383 -9.50 9.37 5.88
CA ASP A 383 -10.19 9.02 4.61
C ASP A 383 -10.70 10.25 3.83
N ASP A 384 -10.50 11.48 4.34
CA ASP A 384 -10.88 12.70 3.62
C ASP A 384 -9.98 12.90 2.38
N PRO A 385 -10.53 12.83 1.16
CA PRO A 385 -9.72 12.94 -0.06
C PRO A 385 -9.34 14.39 -0.40
N LEU A 386 -9.89 15.38 0.29
CA LEU A 386 -9.77 16.79 -0.07
C LEU A 386 -8.92 17.58 0.92
N PHE A 387 -8.87 17.17 2.17
CA PHE A 387 -8.22 17.94 3.20
C PHE A 387 -7.16 17.11 3.94
N PRO A 388 -5.97 17.71 4.18
CA PRO A 388 -4.95 17.05 4.96
C PRO A 388 -5.40 16.90 6.42
N VAL A 389 -4.89 15.88 7.08
CA VAL A 389 -5.07 15.67 8.53
C VAL A 389 -4.21 16.60 9.37
N VAL A 390 -3.38 17.41 8.73
CA VAL A 390 -2.50 18.40 9.36
C VAL A 390 -2.54 19.72 8.61
N GLU A 391 -2.28 20.81 9.33
CA GLU A 391 -1.90 22.11 8.79
C GLU A 391 -0.42 22.34 9.00
N THR A 392 0.23 22.98 8.05
CA THR A 392 1.60 23.49 8.18
C THR A 392 1.58 25.00 8.47
N ARG A 393 2.74 25.59 8.78
CA ARG A 393 2.85 27.03 8.96
C ARG A 393 2.53 27.80 7.70
N GLU A 394 2.83 27.21 6.54
CA GLU A 394 2.78 27.84 5.23
C GLU A 394 1.47 27.54 4.48
N CYS A 395 0.78 26.44 4.84
CA CYS A 395 -0.45 26.02 4.17
C CYS A 395 -1.49 25.53 5.17
N THR A 396 -2.62 26.19 5.20
CA THR A 396 -3.76 25.89 6.07
C THR A 396 -4.85 25.13 5.35
N ARG A 397 -5.80 24.56 6.09
CA ARG A 397 -7.00 23.90 5.51
C ARG A 397 -7.78 24.84 4.57
N ASN A 398 -7.84 26.14 4.89
CA ASN A 398 -8.54 27.13 4.04
C ASN A 398 -7.84 27.34 2.69
N ASP A 399 -6.52 27.25 2.66
CA ASP A 399 -5.75 27.37 1.42
C ASP A 399 -6.03 26.22 0.44
N MET A 400 -6.38 25.05 0.97
CA MET A 400 -6.69 23.85 0.16
C MET A 400 -7.86 24.09 -0.79
N ILE A 401 -8.86 24.89 -0.43
CA ILE A 401 -9.99 25.22 -1.31
C ILE A 401 -9.51 25.90 -2.59
N GLY A 402 -8.59 26.87 -2.45
CA GLY A 402 -7.98 27.55 -3.59
C GLY A 402 -7.10 26.63 -4.44
N ILE A 403 -6.40 25.69 -3.80
CA ILE A 403 -5.56 24.69 -4.46
C ILE A 403 -6.43 23.72 -5.27
N TRP A 404 -7.48 23.14 -4.69
CA TRP A 404 -8.42 22.27 -5.42
C TRP A 404 -9.11 22.97 -6.58
N THR A 405 -9.45 24.26 -6.41
CA THR A 405 -9.98 25.07 -7.50
C THR A 405 -8.97 25.21 -8.64
N HIS A 406 -7.68 25.35 -8.34
CA HIS A 406 -6.61 25.41 -9.32
C HIS A 406 -6.43 24.06 -10.05
N ILE A 407 -6.43 22.95 -9.31
CA ILE A 407 -6.39 21.58 -9.86
C ILE A 407 -7.53 21.38 -10.87
N ALA A 408 -8.76 21.72 -10.47
CA ALA A 408 -9.93 21.58 -11.35
C ALA A 408 -9.77 22.38 -12.65
N LYS A 409 -9.22 23.59 -12.59
CA LYS A 409 -8.97 24.42 -13.77
C LYS A 409 -7.87 23.87 -14.67
N LYS A 410 -6.81 23.32 -14.12
CA LYS A 410 -5.61 22.93 -14.88
C LYS A 410 -5.64 21.49 -15.37
N LEU A 411 -6.01 20.55 -14.50
CA LEU A 411 -5.92 19.12 -14.80
C LEU A 411 -7.25 18.56 -15.36
N VAL A 412 -8.40 19.06 -14.93
CA VAL A 412 -9.69 18.58 -15.42
C VAL A 412 -10.10 19.27 -16.73
N ALA A 413 -9.86 20.59 -16.86
CA ALA A 413 -10.23 21.34 -18.06
C ALA A 413 -9.38 20.98 -19.30
N SER A 414 -8.10 20.65 -19.13
CA SER A 414 -7.23 20.19 -20.22
C SER A 414 -7.73 18.89 -20.85
N HIS A 415 -8.40 18.03 -20.08
CA HIS A 415 -8.98 16.77 -20.56
C HIS A 415 -10.24 16.94 -21.44
N SER A 416 -11.03 17.98 -21.18
CA SER A 416 -12.23 18.25 -21.98
C SER A 416 -11.90 18.82 -23.36
N LEU A 417 -10.69 19.33 -23.55
CA LEU A 417 -10.22 19.85 -24.85
C LEU A 417 -9.69 18.72 -25.74
N LEU A 418 -9.01 17.71 -25.17
CA LEU A 418 -8.49 16.56 -25.94
C LEU A 418 -9.61 15.66 -26.50
N LYS A 419 -10.74 15.51 -25.80
CA LYS A 419 -11.91 14.77 -26.31
C LYS A 419 -12.72 15.48 -27.38
N LYS A 420 -12.38 16.70 -27.77
CA LYS A 420 -13.04 17.44 -28.86
C LYS A 420 -12.25 17.40 -30.17
N GLU A 421 -11.04 16.83 -30.16
CA GLU A 421 -10.19 16.70 -31.35
C GLU A 421 -10.12 15.26 -31.90
N GLU A 422 -10.81 14.30 -31.25
CA GLU A 422 -11.15 12.96 -31.78
C GLU A 422 -12.59 12.95 -32.31
#